data_fdf65c5ede5a248701958bac85b307eb
#
_entry.id   fdf65c5ede5a248701958bac85b307eb
#
_cell.length_a   1.000
_cell.length_b   1.000
_cell.length_c   1.000
_cell.angle_alpha   90.00
_cell.angle_beta   90.00
_cell.angle_gamma   90.00
#
_symmetry.space_group_name_H-M   'P 1'
#
loop_
_entity.id
_entity.type
_entity.pdbx_description
1 polymer ?
#
loop_
_entity_poly.entity_id
_entity_poly.type
_entity_poly.pdbx_seq_one_letter_code
_entity_poly.pdbx_strand_id
1 'polypeptide(L)'
;MSSLPDLASRAVSPPVDDRPDSRVRTALLASLVGTTIEWYDFFLYATAASLVFNHAFFPDQSSLAGTLLSFATFAVGFVVRPIGGFVFGHVGDRIGRKKTLALTMFLMGGATALMGLLPTAAQIGVLAPALLLLLRIVQGFALGGEWAGAILLAVEHSPSHRRGLAGSVPQVGLALGLALGTGVLALLQIALPDDAFEAYG
;
A
#
# COMPACT_ATOMS: atom_id res chain seq x y z
N MET A 1 -58.76 23.84 -34.29
CA MET A 1 -58.80 22.80 -33.23
C MET A 1 -57.42 22.23 -33.20
N SER A 2 -56.58 22.80 -32.35
CA SER A 2 -55.16 22.33 -32.14
C SER A 2 -55.15 21.31 -31.00
N SER A 3 -54.74 20.09 -31.32
CA SER A 3 -54.58 19.01 -30.36
C SER A 3 -53.45 19.34 -29.38
N LEU A 4 -53.76 19.45 -28.10
CA LEU A 4 -52.78 19.52 -27.03
C LEU A 4 -51.98 18.21 -26.99
N PRO A 5 -50.64 18.25 -26.91
CA PRO A 5 -49.88 17.04 -26.76
C PRO A 5 -50.14 16.45 -25.36
N ASP A 6 -50.38 15.14 -25.35
CA ASP A 6 -50.60 14.32 -24.18
C ASP A 6 -49.37 14.36 -23.24
N LEU A 7 -49.47 15.09 -22.13
CA LEU A 7 -48.47 15.19 -21.06
C LEU A 7 -48.46 13.97 -20.12
N ALA A 8 -49.28 12.95 -20.42
CA ALA A 8 -49.47 11.79 -19.56
C ALA A 8 -48.39 10.68 -19.74
N SER A 9 -47.48 10.82 -20.72
CA SER A 9 -46.45 9.80 -20.96
C SER A 9 -45.05 10.17 -20.39
N ARG A 10 -44.98 10.98 -19.36
CA ARG A 10 -43.74 11.01 -18.55
C ARG A 10 -43.63 9.67 -17.84
N ALA A 11 -42.99 8.71 -18.51
CA ALA A 11 -42.59 7.46 -17.91
C ALA A 11 -41.83 7.78 -16.62
N VAL A 12 -42.47 7.46 -15.48
CA VAL A 12 -41.83 7.46 -14.19
C VAL A 12 -40.70 6.43 -14.32
N SER A 13 -39.48 6.93 -14.39
CA SER A 13 -38.30 6.05 -14.38
C SER A 13 -38.43 5.14 -13.16
N PRO A 14 -38.25 3.82 -13.33
CA PRO A 14 -38.30 2.92 -12.19
C PRO A 14 -37.32 3.41 -11.11
N PRO A 15 -37.65 3.25 -9.82
CA PRO A 15 -36.76 3.64 -8.73
C PRO A 15 -35.40 2.98 -8.96
N VAL A 16 -34.36 3.80 -8.99
CA VAL A 16 -32.98 3.33 -9.07
C VAL A 16 -32.77 2.46 -7.85
N ASP A 17 -32.52 1.17 -8.06
CA ASP A 17 -32.15 0.27 -6.95
C ASP A 17 -30.81 0.76 -6.40
N ASP A 18 -30.86 1.45 -5.27
CA ASP A 18 -29.72 2.08 -4.59
C ASP A 18 -28.82 1.06 -3.88
N ARG A 19 -29.13 -0.23 -3.98
CA ARG A 19 -28.29 -1.28 -3.40
C ARG A 19 -27.02 -1.40 -4.24
N PRO A 20 -25.85 -1.22 -3.64
CA PRO A 20 -24.61 -1.43 -4.37
C PRO A 20 -24.56 -2.87 -4.87
N ASP A 21 -24.40 -3.05 -6.18
CA ASP A 21 -24.19 -4.36 -6.79
C ASP A 21 -23.06 -5.09 -6.01
N SER A 22 -23.21 -6.40 -5.81
CA SER A 22 -22.22 -7.22 -5.12
C SER A 22 -20.80 -7.05 -5.68
N ARG A 23 -20.68 -6.78 -6.96
CA ARG A 23 -19.43 -6.48 -7.65
C ARG A 23 -18.81 -5.16 -7.17
N VAL A 24 -19.61 -4.12 -6.96
CA VAL A 24 -19.15 -2.82 -6.45
C VAL A 24 -18.64 -2.98 -5.02
N ARG A 25 -19.38 -3.69 -4.16
CA ARG A 25 -18.92 -3.97 -2.78
C ARG A 25 -17.60 -4.73 -2.75
N THR A 26 -17.47 -5.75 -3.60
CA THR A 26 -16.22 -6.53 -3.68
C THR A 26 -15.05 -5.66 -4.15
N ALA A 27 -15.25 -4.79 -5.14
CA ALA A 27 -14.22 -3.87 -5.62
C ALA A 27 -13.81 -2.86 -4.54
N LEU A 28 -14.76 -2.29 -3.80
CA LEU A 28 -14.49 -1.35 -2.72
C LEU A 28 -13.75 -2.02 -1.55
N LEU A 29 -14.16 -3.23 -1.15
CA LEU A 29 -13.47 -3.99 -0.11
C LEU A 29 -12.05 -4.39 -0.53
N ALA A 30 -11.88 -4.85 -1.77
CA ALA A 30 -10.54 -5.16 -2.28
C ALA A 30 -9.63 -3.93 -2.30
N SER A 31 -10.15 -2.78 -2.73
CA SER A 31 -9.43 -1.51 -2.71
C SER A 31 -9.09 -1.07 -1.27
N LEU A 32 -10.03 -1.17 -0.33
CA LEU A 32 -9.81 -0.84 1.08
C LEU A 32 -8.72 -1.73 1.69
N VAL A 33 -8.83 -3.04 1.52
CA VAL A 33 -7.86 -4.01 2.07
C VAL A 33 -6.48 -3.81 1.45
N GLY A 34 -6.40 -3.67 0.12
CA GLY A 34 -5.14 -3.43 -0.58
C GLY A 34 -4.46 -2.16 -0.08
N THR A 35 -5.19 -1.05 -0.04
CA THR A 35 -4.66 0.23 0.47
C THR A 35 -4.27 0.15 1.94
N THR A 36 -5.03 -0.58 2.77
CA THR A 36 -4.69 -0.77 4.18
C THR A 36 -3.37 -1.52 4.33
N ILE A 37 -3.15 -2.60 3.58
CA ILE A 37 -1.91 -3.38 3.60
C ILE A 37 -0.73 -2.53 3.11
N GLU A 38 -0.92 -1.75 2.04
CA GLU A 38 0.10 -0.85 1.50
C GLU A 38 0.55 0.18 2.55
N TRP A 39 -0.40 0.88 3.17
CA TRP A 39 -0.10 1.88 4.18
C TRP A 39 0.38 1.29 5.50
N TYR A 40 -0.10 0.09 5.87
CA TYR A 40 0.45 -0.67 6.99
C TYR A 40 1.94 -0.91 6.81
N ASP A 41 2.36 -1.45 5.67
CA ASP A 41 3.76 -1.70 5.35
C ASP A 41 4.60 -0.41 5.36
N PHE A 42 4.05 0.66 4.80
CA PHE A 42 4.68 1.97 4.79
C PHE A 42 4.96 2.50 6.19
N PHE A 43 3.96 2.51 7.07
CA PHE A 43 4.10 3.03 8.44
C PHE A 43 4.88 2.08 9.33
N LEU A 44 4.74 0.78 9.16
CA LEU A 44 5.55 -0.22 9.84
C LEU A 44 7.03 0.01 9.55
N TYR A 45 7.40 0.15 8.28
CA TYR A 45 8.78 0.43 7.90
C TYR A 45 9.28 1.76 8.47
N ALA A 46 8.51 2.84 8.35
CA ALA A 46 8.90 4.14 8.86
C ALA A 46 9.16 4.11 10.36
N THR A 47 8.32 3.40 11.11
CA THR A 47 8.47 3.24 12.56
C THR A 47 9.67 2.32 12.88
N ALA A 48 9.83 1.20 12.18
CA ALA A 48 10.96 0.31 12.33
C ALA A 48 12.30 1.01 11.98
N ALA A 49 12.31 1.85 10.95
CA ALA A 49 13.48 2.64 10.56
C ALA A 49 13.93 3.61 11.67
N SER A 50 12.99 4.13 12.45
CA SER A 50 13.31 5.04 13.56
C SER A 50 13.73 4.32 14.84
N LEU A 51 13.20 3.13 15.10
CA LEU A 51 13.37 2.42 16.38
C LEU A 51 14.41 1.29 16.33
N VAL A 52 14.46 0.54 15.21
CA VAL A 52 15.20 -0.73 15.13
C VAL A 52 16.32 -0.67 14.10
N PHE A 53 16.06 -0.17 12.88
CA PHE A 53 17.00 -0.33 11.77
C PHE A 53 18.32 0.41 11.94
N ASN A 54 18.34 1.53 12.68
CA ASN A 54 19.58 2.23 13.00
C ASN A 54 20.56 1.32 13.75
N HIS A 55 20.10 0.55 14.71
CA HIS A 55 20.92 -0.38 15.49
C HIS A 55 21.17 -1.70 14.76
N ALA A 56 20.16 -2.24 14.08
CA ALA A 56 20.25 -3.54 13.42
C ALA A 56 21.11 -3.51 12.13
N PHE A 57 21.04 -2.42 11.35
CA PHE A 57 21.68 -2.35 10.04
C PHE A 57 22.83 -1.31 9.96
N PHE A 58 22.92 -0.39 10.91
CA PHE A 58 23.92 0.69 10.93
C PHE A 58 24.58 0.86 12.31
N PRO A 59 25.06 -0.25 12.97
CA PRO A 59 25.57 -0.21 14.35
C PRO A 59 26.81 0.66 14.53
N ASP A 60 27.64 0.83 13.48
CA ASP A 60 28.87 1.60 13.52
C ASP A 60 28.63 3.12 13.35
N GLN A 61 27.39 3.55 13.17
CA GLN A 61 27.03 4.93 12.97
C GLN A 61 26.49 5.55 14.26
N SER A 62 26.62 6.90 14.38
CA SER A 62 25.89 7.58 15.45
C SER A 62 24.37 7.37 15.30
N SER A 63 23.63 7.39 16.40
CA SER A 63 22.17 7.19 16.37
C SER A 63 21.45 8.05 15.33
N LEU A 64 21.86 9.33 15.22
CA LEU A 64 21.31 10.24 14.22
C LEU A 64 21.68 9.80 12.79
N ALA A 65 22.93 9.46 12.53
CA ALA A 65 23.37 9.04 11.20
C ALA A 65 22.72 7.71 10.80
N GLY A 66 22.62 6.73 11.70
CA GLY A 66 21.94 5.46 11.45
C GLY A 66 20.46 5.65 11.13
N THR A 67 19.77 6.53 11.88
CA THR A 67 18.37 6.87 11.59
C THR A 67 18.23 7.55 10.22
N LEU A 68 19.09 8.52 9.89
CA LEU A 68 19.06 9.17 8.57
C LEU A 68 19.34 8.20 7.43
N LEU A 69 20.25 7.26 7.58
CA LEU A 69 20.54 6.21 6.60
C LEU A 69 19.33 5.26 6.44
N SER A 70 18.67 4.89 7.53
CA SER A 70 17.44 4.08 7.51
C SER A 70 16.32 4.80 6.74
N PHE A 71 16.12 6.10 6.96
CA PHE A 71 15.18 6.90 6.18
C PHE A 71 15.63 7.13 4.73
N ALA A 72 16.92 7.18 4.45
CA ALA A 72 17.42 7.26 3.08
C ALA A 72 17.06 5.99 2.28
N THR A 73 17.18 4.79 2.87
CA THR A 73 16.72 3.55 2.22
C THR A 73 15.21 3.59 1.93
N PHE A 74 14.43 4.16 2.83
CA PHE A 74 13.00 4.40 2.64
C PHE A 74 12.73 5.35 1.47
N ALA A 75 13.44 6.48 1.39
CA ALA A 75 13.29 7.48 0.33
C ALA A 75 13.61 6.89 -1.06
N VAL A 76 14.62 6.01 -1.17
CA VAL A 76 14.94 5.32 -2.43
C VAL A 76 13.74 4.54 -2.97
N GLY A 77 12.96 3.89 -2.11
CA GLY A 77 11.73 3.21 -2.50
C GLY A 77 10.73 4.15 -3.21
N PHE A 78 10.63 5.42 -2.79
CA PHE A 78 9.78 6.42 -3.45
C PHE A 78 10.32 6.86 -4.81
N VAL A 79 11.62 7.06 -4.91
CA VAL A 79 12.27 7.49 -6.17
C VAL A 79 12.09 6.44 -7.27
N VAL A 80 12.02 5.17 -6.89
CA VAL A 80 11.85 4.06 -7.86
C VAL A 80 10.38 3.87 -8.28
N ARG A 81 9.39 4.35 -7.52
CA ARG A 81 7.95 4.19 -7.83
C ARG A 81 7.54 4.67 -9.23
N PRO A 82 7.94 5.85 -9.73
CA PRO A 82 7.58 6.28 -11.08
C PRO A 82 8.07 5.32 -12.17
N ILE A 83 9.26 4.73 -11.98
CA ILE A 83 9.83 3.76 -12.91
C ILE A 83 8.99 2.48 -12.90
N GLY A 84 8.61 2.00 -11.70
CA GLY A 84 7.71 0.88 -11.51
C GLY A 84 6.35 1.12 -12.18
N GLY A 85 5.77 2.31 -11.98
CA GLY A 85 4.50 2.71 -12.61
C GLY A 85 4.54 2.65 -14.13
N PHE A 86 5.62 3.16 -14.73
CA PHE A 86 5.81 3.08 -16.17
C PHE A 86 5.95 1.63 -16.69
N VAL A 87 6.77 0.83 -16.02
CA VAL A 87 7.02 -0.57 -16.43
C VAL A 87 5.78 -1.42 -16.23
N PHE A 88 5.15 -1.38 -15.05
CA PHE A 88 3.95 -2.17 -14.78
C PHE A 88 2.72 -1.67 -15.50
N GLY A 89 2.63 -0.38 -15.84
CA GLY A 89 1.63 0.14 -16.76
C GLY A 89 1.72 -0.55 -18.12
N HIS A 90 2.92 -0.57 -18.72
CA HIS A 90 3.16 -1.24 -20.00
C HIS A 90 2.96 -2.77 -19.94
N VAL A 91 3.41 -3.41 -18.88
CA VAL A 91 3.19 -4.84 -18.64
C VAL A 91 1.70 -5.14 -18.50
N GLY A 92 0.95 -4.29 -17.77
CA GLY A 92 -0.48 -4.42 -17.59
C GLY A 92 -1.29 -4.36 -18.89
N ASP A 93 -0.86 -3.54 -19.82
CA ASP A 93 -1.48 -3.46 -21.15
C ASP A 93 -1.24 -4.73 -21.99
N ARG A 94 -0.12 -5.44 -21.76
CA ARG A 94 0.23 -6.67 -22.50
C ARG A 94 -0.33 -7.95 -21.90
N ILE A 95 -0.18 -8.16 -20.59
CA ILE A 95 -0.56 -9.43 -19.92
C ILE A 95 -1.90 -9.34 -19.16
N GLY A 96 -2.48 -8.14 -19.11
CA GLY A 96 -3.74 -7.82 -18.45
C GLY A 96 -3.57 -7.29 -17.02
N ARG A 97 -4.34 -6.28 -16.68
CA ARG A 97 -4.29 -5.53 -15.40
C ARG A 97 -4.40 -6.42 -14.17
N LYS A 98 -5.28 -7.44 -14.19
CA LYS A 98 -5.46 -8.35 -13.05
C LYS A 98 -4.20 -9.16 -12.73
N LYS A 99 -3.52 -9.67 -13.75
CA LYS A 99 -2.28 -10.46 -13.56
C LYS A 99 -1.14 -9.57 -13.09
N THR A 100 -1.04 -8.37 -13.62
CA THR A 100 -0.03 -7.37 -13.22
C THR A 100 -0.23 -6.97 -11.76
N LEU A 101 -1.46 -6.69 -11.34
CA LEU A 101 -1.78 -6.38 -9.94
C LEU A 101 -1.40 -7.54 -9.01
N ALA A 102 -1.74 -8.78 -9.36
CA ALA A 102 -1.33 -9.94 -8.57
C ALA A 102 0.19 -10.08 -8.47
N LEU A 103 0.93 -9.80 -9.56
CA LEU A 103 2.39 -9.84 -9.58
C LEU A 103 2.99 -8.74 -8.68
N THR A 104 2.49 -7.51 -8.76
CA THR A 104 2.99 -6.39 -7.93
C THR A 104 2.73 -6.64 -6.45
N MET A 105 1.54 -7.14 -6.08
CA MET A 105 1.22 -7.53 -4.70
C MET A 105 2.13 -8.65 -4.19
N PHE A 106 2.41 -9.66 -5.02
CA PHE A 106 3.32 -10.75 -4.67
C PHE A 106 4.76 -10.26 -4.47
N LEU A 107 5.25 -9.38 -5.35
CA LEU A 107 6.59 -8.78 -5.22
C LEU A 107 6.68 -7.91 -3.97
N MET A 108 5.66 -7.09 -3.69
CA MET A 108 5.62 -6.22 -2.51
C MET A 108 5.61 -7.05 -1.23
N GLY A 109 4.66 -7.97 -1.09
CA GLY A 109 4.55 -8.81 0.11
C GLY A 109 5.76 -9.72 0.31
N GLY A 110 6.32 -10.26 -0.78
CA GLY A 110 7.55 -11.05 -0.74
C GLY A 110 8.76 -10.23 -0.28
N ALA A 111 8.92 -9.01 -0.79
CA ALA A 111 10.00 -8.11 -0.35
C ALA A 111 9.85 -7.74 1.13
N THR A 112 8.63 -7.44 1.59
CA THR A 112 8.35 -7.16 3.01
C THR A 112 8.69 -8.35 3.90
N ALA A 113 8.25 -9.55 3.53
CA ALA A 113 8.55 -10.77 4.28
C ALA A 113 10.06 -11.05 4.34
N LEU A 114 10.78 -10.85 3.23
CA LEU A 114 12.22 -11.01 3.18
C LEU A 114 12.95 -9.94 4.01
N MET A 115 12.45 -8.71 4.07
CA MET A 115 13.01 -7.68 4.95
C MET A 115 12.92 -8.08 6.43
N GLY A 116 11.79 -8.66 6.86
CA GLY A 116 11.62 -9.15 8.22
C GLY A 116 12.50 -10.38 8.56
N LEU A 117 13.03 -11.08 7.56
CA LEU A 117 13.93 -12.23 7.73
C LEU A 117 15.41 -11.88 7.53
N LEU A 118 15.73 -10.60 7.26
CA LEU A 118 17.11 -10.20 7.01
C LEU A 118 17.98 -10.36 8.25
N PRO A 119 19.18 -10.98 8.09
CA PRO A 119 20.19 -10.97 9.14
C PRO A 119 20.67 -9.56 9.44
N THR A 120 21.03 -9.28 10.68
CA THR A 120 21.54 -7.98 11.10
C THR A 120 22.96 -7.70 10.59
N ALA A 121 23.41 -6.46 10.66
CA ALA A 121 24.78 -6.09 10.30
C ALA A 121 25.82 -6.77 11.21
N ALA A 122 25.46 -7.11 12.44
CA ALA A 122 26.32 -7.90 13.33
C ALA A 122 26.62 -9.31 12.80
N GLN A 123 25.71 -9.89 12.00
CA GLN A 123 25.83 -11.24 11.44
C GLN A 123 26.50 -11.25 10.07
N ILE A 124 26.13 -10.34 9.16
CA ILE A 124 26.56 -10.33 7.76
C ILE A 124 27.24 -9.02 7.32
N GLY A 125 27.52 -8.12 8.24
CA GLY A 125 28.24 -6.87 7.97
C GLY A 125 27.50 -5.96 6.99
N VAL A 126 28.25 -5.37 6.06
CA VAL A 126 27.75 -4.40 5.06
C VAL A 126 26.71 -5.00 4.10
N LEU A 127 26.61 -6.33 4.00
CA LEU A 127 25.60 -6.97 3.19
C LEU A 127 24.17 -6.74 3.72
N ALA A 128 24.00 -6.58 5.04
CA ALA A 128 22.70 -6.35 5.64
C ALA A 128 22.02 -5.06 5.13
N PRO A 129 22.62 -3.87 5.25
CA PRO A 129 22.03 -2.65 4.71
C PRO A 129 21.92 -2.66 3.17
N ALA A 130 22.84 -3.33 2.46
CA ALA A 130 22.76 -3.45 1.00
C ALA A 130 21.55 -4.29 0.56
N LEU A 131 21.28 -5.40 1.24
CA LEU A 131 20.10 -6.24 0.98
C LEU A 131 18.80 -5.53 1.37
N LEU A 132 18.78 -4.79 2.49
CA LEU A 132 17.65 -3.96 2.89
C LEU A 132 17.32 -2.94 1.80
N LEU A 133 18.32 -2.22 1.29
CA LEU A 133 18.16 -1.27 0.20
C LEU A 133 17.65 -1.94 -1.08
N LEU A 134 18.19 -3.10 -1.45
CA LEU A 134 17.74 -3.85 -2.63
C LEU A 134 16.28 -4.25 -2.53
N LEU A 135 15.87 -4.81 -1.38
CA LEU A 135 14.48 -5.19 -1.14
C LEU A 135 13.55 -3.97 -1.15
N ARG A 136 14.01 -2.84 -0.65
CA ARG A 136 13.27 -1.59 -0.70
C ARG A 136 13.09 -1.05 -2.12
N ILE A 137 14.09 -1.21 -2.98
CA ILE A 137 13.99 -0.90 -4.41
C ILE A 137 12.94 -1.80 -5.07
N VAL A 138 12.98 -3.11 -4.84
CA VAL A 138 12.01 -4.07 -5.38
C VAL A 138 10.59 -3.73 -4.94
N GLN A 139 10.40 -3.44 -3.65
CA GLN A 139 9.12 -3.06 -3.07
C GLN A 139 8.59 -1.75 -3.67
N GLY A 140 9.41 -0.71 -3.72
CA GLY A 140 9.04 0.59 -4.30
C GLY A 140 8.70 0.48 -5.79
N PHE A 141 9.44 -0.36 -6.53
CA PHE A 141 9.18 -0.65 -7.93
C PHE A 141 7.81 -1.33 -8.12
N ALA A 142 7.49 -2.33 -7.30
CA ALA A 142 6.20 -3.03 -7.34
C ALA A 142 5.02 -2.09 -7.01
N LEU A 143 5.17 -1.26 -5.97
CA LEU A 143 4.18 -0.28 -5.53
C LEU A 143 3.80 0.76 -6.60
N GLY A 144 4.77 1.14 -7.47
CA GLY A 144 4.50 2.10 -8.54
C GLY A 144 3.39 1.68 -9.49
N GLY A 145 3.19 0.36 -9.69
CA GLY A 145 2.15 -0.19 -10.57
C GLY A 145 0.76 -0.30 -9.94
N GLU A 146 0.63 -0.19 -8.63
CA GLU A 146 -0.59 -0.54 -7.90
C GLU A 146 -1.52 0.65 -7.62
N TRP A 147 -0.97 1.79 -7.23
CA TRP A 147 -1.75 2.89 -6.66
C TRP A 147 -2.80 3.49 -7.61
N ALA A 148 -2.42 3.73 -8.87
CA ALA A 148 -3.35 4.26 -9.87
C ALA A 148 -4.47 3.25 -10.19
N GLY A 149 -4.18 1.94 -10.18
CA GLY A 149 -5.12 0.88 -10.49
C GLY A 149 -6.22 0.72 -9.45
N ALA A 150 -5.91 0.83 -8.17
CA ALA A 150 -6.87 0.64 -7.08
C ALA A 150 -7.94 1.75 -7.04
N ILE A 151 -7.53 3.03 -7.16
CA ILE A 151 -8.46 4.16 -7.19
C ILE A 151 -9.33 4.11 -8.44
N LEU A 152 -8.72 3.84 -9.60
CA LEU A 152 -9.44 3.76 -10.86
C LEU A 152 -10.49 2.65 -10.83
N LEU A 153 -10.14 1.47 -10.32
CA LEU A 153 -11.06 0.35 -10.18
C LEU A 153 -12.26 0.70 -9.30
N ALA A 154 -12.05 1.37 -8.16
CA ALA A 154 -13.11 1.79 -7.25
C ALA A 154 -14.08 2.80 -7.92
N VAL A 155 -13.55 3.77 -8.66
CA VAL A 155 -14.33 4.83 -9.31
C VAL A 155 -15.07 4.31 -10.56
N GLU A 156 -14.41 3.50 -11.39
CA GLU A 156 -15.02 2.96 -12.62
C GLU A 156 -16.21 2.03 -12.35
N HIS A 157 -16.14 1.23 -11.28
CA HIS A 157 -17.21 0.31 -10.90
C HIS A 157 -18.34 0.96 -10.10
N SER A 158 -18.22 2.26 -9.79
CA SER A 158 -19.22 2.97 -8.98
C SER A 158 -20.17 3.82 -9.81
N PRO A 159 -21.47 3.88 -9.44
CA PRO A 159 -22.43 4.77 -10.06
C PRO A 159 -21.94 6.22 -10.05
N SER A 160 -22.30 7.00 -11.08
CA SER A 160 -21.78 8.37 -11.26
C SER A 160 -22.03 9.29 -10.05
N HIS A 161 -23.19 9.13 -9.37
CA HIS A 161 -23.55 9.90 -8.18
C HIS A 161 -22.80 9.48 -6.90
N ARG A 162 -22.11 8.32 -6.89
CA ARG A 162 -21.34 7.79 -5.73
C ARG A 162 -19.84 7.71 -5.96
N ARG A 163 -19.34 8.19 -7.09
CA ARG A 163 -17.90 8.12 -7.42
C ARG A 163 -17.01 8.81 -6.39
N GLY A 164 -17.46 9.93 -5.83
CA GLY A 164 -16.74 10.62 -4.75
C GLY A 164 -16.60 9.76 -3.48
N LEU A 165 -17.71 9.11 -3.07
CA LEU A 165 -17.68 8.20 -1.92
C LEU A 165 -16.81 6.97 -2.20
N ALA A 166 -16.89 6.39 -3.40
CA ALA A 166 -16.05 5.26 -3.79
C ALA A 166 -14.56 5.61 -3.78
N GLY A 167 -14.20 6.79 -4.27
CA GLY A 167 -12.83 7.30 -4.23
C GLY A 167 -12.31 7.64 -2.83
N SER A 168 -13.20 7.85 -1.84
CA SER A 168 -12.81 8.07 -0.44
C SER A 168 -12.50 6.78 0.32
N VAL A 169 -13.01 5.63 -0.11
CA VAL A 169 -12.78 4.34 0.56
C VAL A 169 -11.30 4.00 0.71
N PRO A 170 -10.44 4.14 -0.32
CA PRO A 170 -8.99 3.95 -0.16
C PRO A 170 -8.36 4.84 0.91
N GLN A 171 -8.90 6.05 1.14
CA GLN A 171 -8.37 6.97 2.17
C GLN A 171 -8.61 6.46 3.61
N VAL A 172 -9.70 5.69 3.82
CA VAL A 172 -9.92 4.98 5.09
C VAL A 172 -8.83 3.93 5.30
N GLY A 173 -8.38 3.27 4.21
CA GLY A 173 -7.27 2.32 4.24
C GLY A 173 -5.96 2.95 4.74
N LEU A 174 -5.68 4.20 4.39
CA LEU A 174 -4.52 4.94 4.91
C LEU A 174 -4.58 5.06 6.45
N ALA A 175 -5.72 5.48 7.00
CA ALA A 175 -5.89 5.62 8.45
C ALA A 175 -5.78 4.28 9.18
N LEU A 176 -6.36 3.23 8.60
CA LEU A 176 -6.26 1.87 9.14
C LEU A 176 -4.82 1.34 9.06
N GLY A 177 -4.13 1.56 7.94
CA GLY A 177 -2.73 1.18 7.77
C GLY A 177 -1.81 1.86 8.78
N LEU A 178 -1.99 3.16 9.01
CA LEU A 178 -1.27 3.91 10.05
C LEU A 178 -1.50 3.31 11.43
N ALA A 179 -2.78 3.11 11.81
CA ALA A 179 -3.14 2.58 13.12
C ALA A 179 -2.58 1.16 13.34
N LEU A 180 -2.64 0.30 12.32
CA LEU A 180 -2.10 -1.05 12.38
C LEU A 180 -0.55 -1.05 12.40
N GLY A 181 0.11 -0.30 11.53
CA GLY A 181 1.57 -0.27 11.44
C GLY A 181 2.24 0.26 12.70
N THR A 182 1.74 1.36 13.25
CA THR A 182 2.26 1.91 14.51
C THR A 182 1.82 1.08 15.71
N GLY A 183 0.57 0.55 15.68
CA GLY A 183 0.00 -0.23 16.77
C GLY A 183 0.71 -1.57 16.98
N VAL A 184 1.10 -2.27 15.92
CA VAL A 184 1.84 -3.54 16.03
C VAL A 184 3.17 -3.34 16.73
N LEU A 185 3.98 -2.34 16.34
CA LEU A 185 5.26 -2.07 16.99
C LEU A 185 5.08 -1.60 18.43
N ALA A 186 4.07 -0.77 18.71
CA ALA A 186 3.76 -0.37 20.08
C ALA A 186 3.38 -1.57 20.96
N LEU A 187 2.61 -2.52 20.42
CA LEU A 187 2.27 -3.75 21.14
C LEU A 187 3.49 -4.64 21.37
N LEU A 188 4.40 -4.75 20.39
CA LEU A 188 5.64 -5.49 20.55
C LEU A 188 6.55 -4.87 21.61
N GLN A 189 6.68 -3.55 21.65
CA GLN A 189 7.44 -2.84 22.70
C GLN A 189 6.87 -3.07 24.11
N ILE A 190 5.55 -3.19 24.25
CA ILE A 190 4.92 -3.47 25.55
C ILE A 190 5.05 -4.96 25.92
N ALA A 191 5.00 -5.86 24.95
CA ALA A 191 4.96 -7.30 25.16
C ALA A 191 6.34 -7.94 25.34
N LEU A 192 7.39 -7.34 24.76
CA LEU A 192 8.76 -7.85 24.79
C LEU A 192 9.61 -7.02 25.76
N PRO A 193 10.54 -7.66 26.53
CA PRO A 193 11.62 -6.96 27.21
C PRO A 193 12.50 -6.20 26.20
N ASP A 194 13.16 -5.12 26.64
CA ASP A 194 13.92 -4.23 25.75
C ASP A 194 14.99 -4.98 24.93
N ASP A 195 15.70 -5.91 25.56
CA ASP A 195 16.71 -6.77 24.93
C ASP A 195 16.11 -7.72 23.86
N ALA A 196 14.93 -8.26 24.11
CA ALA A 196 14.21 -9.11 23.16
C ALA A 196 13.60 -8.27 22.03
N PHE A 197 13.12 -7.06 22.30
CA PHE A 197 12.62 -6.16 21.28
C PHE A 197 13.72 -5.72 20.30
N GLU A 198 14.93 -5.40 20.81
CA GLU A 198 16.08 -5.06 19.96
C GLU A 198 16.56 -6.24 19.10
N ALA A 199 16.41 -7.47 19.59
CA ALA A 199 16.86 -8.68 18.89
C ALA A 199 15.83 -9.21 17.87
N TYR A 200 14.53 -9.07 18.13
CA TYR A 200 13.43 -9.73 17.39
C TYR A 200 12.30 -8.80 16.96
N GLY A 201 12.26 -7.55 17.43
CA GLY A 201 11.24 -6.55 17.08
C GLY A 201 11.53 -5.90 15.77
#